data_a93a5c4811aae64ecc059211c7653eb8
#
_entry.id   a93a5c4811aae64ecc059211c7653eb8
#
_cell.length_a   1.000
_cell.length_b   1.000
_cell.length_c   1.000
_cell.angle_alpha   90.00
_cell.angle_beta   90.00
_cell.angle_gamma   90.00
#
_symmetry.space_group_name_H-M   'P 1'
#
loop_
_entity.id
_entity.type
_entity.pdbx_description
1 polymer ?
#
loop_
_entity_poly.entity_id
_entity_poly.type
_entity_poly.pdbx_seq_one_letter_code
_entity_poly.pdbx_strand_id
1 'polypeptide(L)'
;MLELLDFTKEYDEEVLRKEIDYFRQQGFLTNEMAACIRPDDILHFLDTDMGKRMKKAAGCGRLHREQPFVFGIDAKELYPDTASGELVLIQGIIDVYLEEDDGLVVLDYKTDQVKFGRELVEKYQEQLRLYARALEQMTLKNVKEEVIYSFTLGEEILLVDQEGRLEK
;
A
#
# COMPACT_ATOMS: atom_id res chain seq x y z
N MET A 1 8.86 -6.17 -5.93
CA MET A 1 8.78 -7.64 -5.68
C MET A 1 7.40 -8.08 -5.24
N LEU A 2 6.77 -7.47 -4.21
CA LEU A 2 5.42 -7.83 -3.77
C LEU A 2 4.35 -7.66 -4.86
N GLU A 3 4.53 -6.73 -5.77
CA GLU A 3 3.69 -6.54 -6.95
C GLU A 3 3.60 -7.80 -7.85
N LEU A 4 4.68 -8.59 -7.89
CA LEU A 4 4.82 -9.75 -8.76
C LEU A 4 4.38 -11.06 -8.09
N LEU A 5 4.29 -11.10 -6.76
CA LEU A 5 3.95 -12.32 -6.03
C LEU A 5 2.51 -12.75 -6.25
N ASP A 6 2.32 -14.05 -6.36
CA ASP A 6 0.99 -14.66 -6.33
C ASP A 6 0.58 -14.95 -4.87
N PHE A 7 -0.19 -14.05 -4.28
CA PHE A 7 -0.62 -14.17 -2.88
C PHE A 7 -1.54 -15.39 -2.61
N THR A 8 -1.94 -16.15 -3.62
CA THR A 8 -2.70 -17.39 -3.40
C THR A 8 -1.80 -18.59 -3.11
N LYS A 9 -0.49 -18.45 -3.33
CA LYS A 9 0.51 -19.50 -3.07
C LYS A 9 1.05 -19.43 -1.63
N GLU A 10 1.59 -20.56 -1.18
CA GLU A 10 2.45 -20.62 0.01
C GLU A 10 3.90 -20.41 -0.38
N TYR A 11 4.62 -19.68 0.45
CA TYR A 11 6.03 -19.38 0.25
C TYR A 11 6.85 -19.83 1.45
N ASP A 12 7.93 -20.52 1.16
CA ASP A 12 9.08 -20.67 2.04
C ASP A 12 10.30 -19.97 1.40
N GLU A 13 11.43 -19.99 2.06
CA GLU A 13 12.63 -19.32 1.58
C GLU A 13 13.10 -19.88 0.23
N GLU A 14 13.02 -21.19 0.04
CA GLU A 14 13.47 -21.85 -1.21
C GLU A 14 12.56 -21.48 -2.38
N VAL A 15 11.24 -21.52 -2.18
CA VAL A 15 10.24 -21.13 -3.18
C VAL A 15 10.40 -19.67 -3.55
N LEU A 16 10.57 -18.80 -2.54
CA LEU A 16 10.72 -17.37 -2.78
C LEU A 16 11.99 -17.01 -3.53
N ARG A 17 13.12 -17.69 -3.22
CA ARG A 17 14.38 -17.52 -3.97
C ARG A 17 14.23 -17.94 -5.43
N LYS A 18 13.51 -19.02 -5.71
CA LYS A 18 13.20 -19.46 -7.08
C LYS A 18 12.32 -18.46 -7.83
N GLU A 19 11.31 -17.88 -7.16
CA GLU A 19 10.46 -16.84 -7.77
C GLU A 19 11.27 -15.56 -8.06
N ILE A 20 12.17 -15.13 -7.17
CA ILE A 20 13.07 -13.98 -7.40
C ILE A 20 13.94 -14.23 -8.63
N ASP A 21 14.56 -15.41 -8.72
CA ASP A 21 15.38 -15.79 -9.86
C ASP A 21 14.57 -15.89 -11.16
N TYR A 22 13.36 -16.40 -11.10
CA TYR A 22 12.44 -16.45 -12.23
C TYR A 22 12.12 -15.04 -12.73
N PHE A 23 11.69 -14.13 -11.84
CA PHE A 23 11.39 -12.74 -12.22
C PHE A 23 12.59 -11.99 -12.78
N ARG A 24 13.79 -12.27 -12.25
CA ARG A 24 15.04 -11.73 -12.80
C ARG A 24 15.30 -12.26 -14.20
N GLN A 25 15.14 -13.56 -14.46
CA GLN A 25 15.32 -14.18 -15.79
C GLN A 25 14.30 -13.67 -16.80
N GLN A 26 13.07 -13.39 -16.37
CA GLN A 26 12.02 -12.82 -17.23
C GLN A 26 12.17 -11.30 -17.46
N GLY A 27 13.15 -10.65 -16.81
CA GLY A 27 13.40 -9.21 -16.96
C GLY A 27 12.46 -8.31 -16.15
N PHE A 28 11.65 -8.87 -15.26
CA PHE A 28 10.83 -8.09 -14.30
C PHE A 28 11.66 -7.46 -13.19
N LEU A 29 12.80 -8.07 -12.85
CA LEU A 29 13.76 -7.56 -11.89
C LEU A 29 15.14 -7.42 -12.56
N THR A 30 15.83 -6.31 -12.28
CA THR A 30 17.24 -6.22 -12.62
C THR A 30 18.09 -7.05 -11.67
N ASN A 31 19.38 -7.28 -12.02
CA ASN A 31 20.29 -7.97 -11.12
C ASN A 31 20.47 -7.23 -9.80
N GLU A 32 20.52 -5.89 -9.85
CA GLU A 32 20.64 -5.01 -8.69
C GLU A 32 19.40 -5.11 -7.80
N MET A 33 18.20 -5.05 -8.40
CA MET A 33 16.94 -5.20 -7.67
C MET A 33 16.87 -6.57 -6.98
N ALA A 34 17.17 -7.65 -7.70
CA ALA A 34 17.15 -8.99 -7.14
C ALA A 34 18.15 -9.16 -5.99
N ALA A 35 19.33 -8.53 -6.07
CA ALA A 35 20.35 -8.59 -5.03
C ALA A 35 19.96 -7.81 -3.75
N CYS A 36 19.08 -6.82 -3.86
CA CYS A 36 18.58 -6.04 -2.72
C CYS A 36 17.41 -6.71 -1.99
N ILE A 37 16.76 -7.72 -2.61
CA ILE A 37 15.61 -8.39 -2.01
C ILE A 37 16.09 -9.37 -0.94
N ARG A 38 15.59 -9.22 0.26
CA ARG A 38 15.80 -10.14 1.38
C ARG A 38 14.57 -11.03 1.53
N PRO A 39 14.67 -12.33 1.25
CA PRO A 39 13.53 -13.25 1.36
C PRO A 39 12.89 -13.25 2.75
N ASP A 40 13.68 -13.13 3.81
CA ASP A 40 13.20 -13.12 5.19
C ASP A 40 12.25 -11.94 5.47
N ASP A 41 12.52 -10.76 4.90
CA ASP A 41 11.65 -9.59 5.07
C ASP A 41 10.28 -9.81 4.39
N ILE A 42 10.30 -10.49 3.24
CA ILE A 42 9.07 -10.83 2.52
C ILE A 42 8.29 -11.91 3.26
N LEU A 43 8.96 -12.95 3.75
CA LEU A 43 8.32 -14.01 4.54
C LEU A 43 7.73 -13.43 5.83
N HIS A 44 8.47 -12.54 6.50
CA HIS A 44 7.97 -11.85 7.67
C HIS A 44 6.68 -11.06 7.35
N PHE A 45 6.67 -10.29 6.25
CA PHE A 45 5.47 -9.58 5.81
C PHE A 45 4.29 -10.52 5.56
N LEU A 46 4.52 -11.65 4.85
CA LEU A 46 3.47 -12.62 4.56
C LEU A 46 2.86 -13.26 5.81
N ASP A 47 3.61 -13.30 6.91
CA ASP A 47 3.16 -13.81 8.21
C ASP A 47 2.43 -12.77 9.07
N THR A 48 2.47 -11.49 8.70
CA THR A 48 1.73 -10.43 9.40
C THR A 48 0.22 -10.57 9.21
N ASP A 49 -0.56 -9.81 9.96
CA ASP A 49 -2.00 -9.75 9.78
C ASP A 49 -2.37 -9.19 8.41
N MET A 50 -1.67 -8.18 7.93
CA MET A 50 -1.89 -7.61 6.60
C MET A 50 -1.55 -8.61 5.49
N GLY A 51 -0.42 -9.33 5.59
CA GLY A 51 -0.06 -10.39 4.65
C GLY A 51 -1.14 -11.47 4.54
N LYS A 52 -1.69 -11.91 5.68
CA LYS A 52 -2.80 -12.88 5.73
C LYS A 52 -4.10 -12.33 5.14
N ARG A 53 -4.42 -11.06 5.42
CA ARG A 53 -5.58 -10.37 4.82
C ARG A 53 -5.43 -10.26 3.30
N MET A 54 -4.25 -9.90 2.80
CA MET A 54 -3.95 -9.86 1.36
C MET A 54 -4.11 -11.24 0.72
N LYS A 55 -3.62 -12.30 1.37
CA LYS A 55 -3.78 -13.67 0.89
C LYS A 55 -5.26 -14.05 0.77
N LYS A 56 -6.07 -13.74 1.80
CA LYS A 56 -7.52 -13.97 1.78
C LYS A 56 -8.19 -13.18 0.66
N ALA A 57 -7.86 -11.89 0.51
CA ALA A 57 -8.41 -11.03 -0.54
C ALA A 57 -8.02 -11.53 -1.94
N ALA A 58 -6.77 -11.96 -2.15
CA ALA A 58 -6.31 -12.56 -3.40
C ALA A 58 -7.11 -13.80 -3.78
N GLY A 59 -7.35 -14.70 -2.83
CA GLY A 59 -8.16 -15.90 -3.04
C GLY A 59 -9.61 -15.63 -3.44
N CYS A 60 -10.12 -14.42 -3.16
CA CYS A 60 -11.47 -13.99 -3.54
C CYS A 60 -11.49 -13.01 -4.73
N GLY A 61 -10.35 -12.72 -5.35
CA GLY A 61 -10.25 -11.71 -6.41
C GLY A 61 -10.49 -10.26 -5.93
N ARG A 62 -10.22 -9.98 -4.66
CA ARG A 62 -10.45 -8.69 -3.98
C ARG A 62 -9.16 -7.98 -3.59
N LEU A 63 -8.01 -8.43 -4.09
CA LEU A 63 -6.71 -7.78 -3.93
C LEU A 63 -6.37 -7.02 -5.20
N HIS A 64 -6.13 -5.73 -5.09
CA HIS A 64 -5.77 -4.85 -6.19
C HIS A 64 -4.40 -4.26 -5.93
N ARG A 65 -3.56 -4.22 -6.97
CA ARG A 65 -2.17 -3.74 -6.88
C ARG A 65 -1.89 -2.80 -8.04
N GLU A 66 -0.99 -1.86 -7.82
CA GLU A 66 -0.56 -0.89 -8.84
C GLU A 66 -1.76 -0.20 -9.51
N GLN A 67 -2.73 0.24 -8.69
CA GLN A 67 -3.96 0.83 -9.20
C GLN A 67 -3.74 2.29 -9.60
N PRO A 68 -3.75 2.64 -10.89
CA PRO A 68 -3.68 4.03 -11.29
C PRO A 68 -4.97 4.76 -10.92
N PHE A 69 -4.83 6.01 -10.53
CA PHE A 69 -5.96 6.88 -10.26
C PHE A 69 -5.75 8.28 -10.85
N VAL A 70 -6.86 8.94 -11.13
CA VAL A 70 -6.92 10.37 -11.41
C VAL A 70 -8.22 10.91 -10.84
N PHE A 71 -8.15 12.00 -10.08
CA PHE A 71 -9.35 12.69 -9.60
C PHE A 71 -9.11 14.20 -9.47
N GLY A 72 -10.22 14.98 -9.43
CA GLY A 72 -10.17 16.42 -9.29
C GLY A 72 -10.43 16.86 -7.85
N ILE A 73 -9.61 17.79 -7.36
CA ILE A 73 -9.82 18.51 -6.09
C ILE A 73 -10.04 19.98 -6.39
N ASP A 74 -10.97 20.65 -5.67
CA ASP A 74 -11.11 22.11 -5.76
C ASP A 74 -9.78 22.76 -5.32
N ALA A 75 -9.29 23.70 -6.13
CA ALA A 75 -8.05 24.42 -5.83
C ALA A 75 -8.07 25.06 -4.43
N LYS A 76 -9.23 25.45 -3.93
CA LYS A 76 -9.39 26.01 -2.58
C LYS A 76 -9.10 25.03 -1.45
N GLU A 77 -9.27 23.72 -1.67
CA GLU A 77 -8.91 22.71 -0.68
C GLU A 77 -7.39 22.59 -0.53
N LEU A 78 -6.65 22.76 -1.62
CA LEU A 78 -5.19 22.68 -1.62
C LEU A 78 -4.55 24.04 -1.29
N TYR A 79 -5.19 25.12 -1.71
CA TYR A 79 -4.69 26.48 -1.57
C TYR A 79 -5.80 27.39 -1.04
N PRO A 80 -6.02 27.44 0.29
CA PRO A 80 -7.13 28.18 0.89
C PRO A 80 -7.20 29.68 0.53
N ASP A 81 -6.05 30.26 0.22
CA ASP A 81 -5.94 31.67 -0.16
C ASP A 81 -6.28 31.97 -1.63
N THR A 82 -6.58 30.93 -2.42
CA THR A 82 -6.93 31.14 -3.83
C THR A 82 -8.40 31.51 -3.99
N ALA A 83 -8.68 32.49 -4.86
CA ALA A 83 -10.05 32.84 -5.24
C ALA A 83 -10.58 31.94 -6.38
N SER A 84 -9.73 31.09 -6.96
CA SER A 84 -10.06 30.22 -8.09
C SER A 84 -10.95 29.06 -7.65
N GLY A 85 -12.02 28.79 -8.39
CA GLY A 85 -12.81 27.57 -8.29
C GLY A 85 -12.40 26.52 -9.32
N GLU A 86 -11.15 26.52 -9.74
CA GLU A 86 -10.60 25.59 -10.72
C GLU A 86 -10.35 24.22 -10.06
N LEU A 87 -10.48 23.15 -10.84
CA LEU A 87 -10.13 21.80 -10.41
C LEU A 87 -8.65 21.56 -10.65
N VAL A 88 -7.96 21.10 -9.62
CA VAL A 88 -6.60 20.55 -9.70
C VAL A 88 -6.71 19.05 -9.89
N LEU A 89 -6.16 18.53 -10.98
CA LEU A 89 -6.10 17.09 -11.22
C LEU A 89 -4.94 16.48 -10.44
N ILE A 90 -5.24 15.48 -9.62
CA ILE A 90 -4.26 14.66 -8.91
C ILE A 90 -4.26 13.29 -9.56
N GLN A 91 -3.07 12.80 -9.87
CA GLN A 91 -2.88 11.47 -10.42
C GLN A 91 -1.76 10.73 -9.70
N GLY A 92 -1.84 9.41 -9.66
CA GLY A 92 -0.85 8.57 -9.03
C GLY A 92 -1.15 7.09 -9.23
N ILE A 93 -0.42 6.27 -8.50
CA ILE A 93 -0.61 4.82 -8.44
C ILE A 93 -0.71 4.46 -6.97
N ILE A 94 -1.74 3.71 -6.60
CA ILE A 94 -1.92 3.12 -5.27
C ILE A 94 -1.23 1.78 -5.28
N ASP A 95 -0.27 1.56 -4.39
CA ASP A 95 0.50 0.33 -4.33
C ASP A 95 -0.41 -0.88 -4.17
N VAL A 96 -1.27 -0.85 -3.14
CA VAL A 96 -2.20 -1.94 -2.83
C VAL A 96 -3.48 -1.40 -2.20
N TYR A 97 -4.61 -1.98 -2.57
CA TYR A 97 -5.80 -1.95 -1.72
C TYR A 97 -6.51 -3.30 -1.73
N LEU A 98 -7.19 -3.62 -0.63
CA LEU A 98 -8.03 -4.79 -0.52
C LEU A 98 -9.48 -4.39 -0.26
N GLU A 99 -10.40 -5.22 -0.80
CA GLU A 99 -11.82 -5.11 -0.53
C GLU A 99 -12.21 -6.12 0.55
N GLU A 100 -12.69 -5.62 1.67
CA GLU A 100 -13.29 -6.43 2.74
C GLU A 100 -14.79 -6.20 2.79
N ASP A 101 -15.51 -6.99 3.58
CA ASP A 101 -16.97 -6.95 3.58
C ASP A 101 -17.53 -5.62 4.18
N ASP A 102 -16.72 -4.95 5.00
CA ASP A 102 -17.06 -3.72 5.72
C ASP A 102 -16.34 -2.46 5.19
N GLY A 103 -15.53 -2.57 4.15
CA GLY A 103 -14.85 -1.43 3.53
C GLY A 103 -13.57 -1.79 2.81
N LEU A 104 -12.85 -0.75 2.40
CA LEU A 104 -11.56 -0.86 1.75
C LEU A 104 -10.42 -0.65 2.75
N VAL A 105 -9.30 -1.28 2.48
CA VAL A 105 -8.04 -1.06 3.19
C VAL A 105 -6.98 -0.65 2.18
N VAL A 106 -6.34 0.48 2.42
CA VAL A 106 -5.20 0.97 1.63
C VAL A 106 -3.91 0.57 2.32
N LEU A 107 -2.97 0.05 1.55
CA LEU A 107 -1.64 -0.30 2.04
C LEU A 107 -0.57 0.31 1.13
N ASP A 108 0.40 0.94 1.74
CA ASP A 108 1.56 1.53 1.07
C ASP A 108 2.85 0.97 1.69
N TYR A 109 3.79 0.55 0.84
CA TYR A 109 5.04 -0.06 1.28
C TYR A 109 6.16 0.98 1.41
N LYS A 110 6.87 0.98 2.54
CA LYS A 110 7.99 1.90 2.76
C LYS A 110 9.26 1.16 3.17
N THR A 111 10.35 1.56 2.52
CA THR A 111 11.71 1.07 2.79
C THR A 111 12.60 2.12 3.42
N ASP A 112 12.04 3.26 3.81
CA ASP A 112 12.74 4.36 4.46
C ASP A 112 13.44 3.90 5.74
N GLN A 113 14.66 4.39 5.93
CA GLN A 113 15.42 4.15 7.15
C GLN A 113 14.91 5.08 8.25
N VAL A 114 14.07 4.55 9.10
CA VAL A 114 13.45 5.27 10.22
C VAL A 114 13.68 4.52 11.54
N LYS A 115 13.52 5.22 12.66
CA LYS A 115 13.61 4.62 14.00
C LYS A 115 12.25 4.35 14.62
N PHE A 116 11.24 5.09 14.20
CA PHE A 116 9.89 5.01 14.75
C PHE A 116 8.84 5.16 13.65
N GLY A 117 7.75 4.42 13.75
CA GLY A 117 6.63 4.46 12.78
C GLY A 117 6.02 5.85 12.59
N ARG A 118 5.99 6.69 13.65
CA ARG A 118 5.49 8.07 13.57
C ARG A 118 6.20 8.93 12.52
N GLU A 119 7.48 8.68 12.24
CA GLU A 119 8.24 9.41 11.21
C GLU A 119 7.67 9.15 9.81
N LEU A 120 7.20 7.91 9.58
CA LEU A 120 6.51 7.55 8.34
C LEU A 120 5.12 8.15 8.27
N VAL A 121 4.37 8.15 9.38
CA VAL A 121 3.06 8.80 9.45
C VAL A 121 3.18 10.28 9.11
N GLU A 122 4.08 11.01 9.78
CA GLU A 122 4.31 12.44 9.53
C GLU A 122 4.66 12.73 8.06
N LYS A 123 5.38 11.81 7.40
CA LYS A 123 5.84 11.98 6.03
C LYS A 123 4.78 11.59 4.98
N TYR A 124 3.97 10.57 5.25
CA TYR A 124 3.17 9.91 4.23
C TYR A 124 1.66 9.95 4.48
N GLN A 125 1.17 10.45 5.61
CA GLN A 125 -0.27 10.50 5.91
C GLN A 125 -1.09 11.22 4.83
N GLU A 126 -0.59 12.33 4.29
CA GLU A 126 -1.31 13.06 3.24
C GLU A 126 -1.38 12.26 1.93
N GLN A 127 -0.35 11.48 1.62
CA GLN A 127 -0.37 10.58 0.47
C GLN A 127 -1.45 9.51 0.62
N LEU A 128 -1.53 8.85 1.79
CA LEU A 128 -2.53 7.81 2.02
C LEU A 128 -3.95 8.38 2.03
N ARG A 129 -4.15 9.56 2.63
CA ARG A 129 -5.45 10.26 2.56
C ARG A 129 -5.89 10.56 1.13
N LEU A 130 -4.95 10.96 0.26
CA LEU A 130 -5.25 11.15 -1.16
C LEU A 130 -5.62 9.83 -1.84
N TYR A 131 -4.94 8.74 -1.49
CA TYR A 131 -5.27 7.40 -1.98
C TYR A 131 -6.66 6.96 -1.52
N ALA A 132 -6.99 7.15 -0.25
CA ALA A 132 -8.30 6.85 0.31
C ALA A 132 -9.40 7.63 -0.44
N ARG A 133 -9.25 8.94 -0.60
CA ARG A 133 -10.20 9.79 -1.35
C ARG A 133 -10.36 9.32 -2.80
N ALA A 134 -9.26 8.97 -3.46
CA ALA A 134 -9.30 8.46 -4.84
C ALA A 134 -10.11 7.16 -4.92
N LEU A 135 -9.85 6.21 -4.01
CA LEU A 135 -10.56 4.94 -3.95
C LEU A 135 -12.04 5.12 -3.66
N GLU A 136 -12.41 5.97 -2.71
CA GLU A 136 -13.80 6.25 -2.37
C GLU A 136 -14.57 6.85 -3.55
N GLN A 137 -13.95 7.74 -4.31
CA GLN A 137 -14.55 8.29 -5.53
C GLN A 137 -14.68 7.26 -6.65
N MET A 138 -13.67 6.39 -6.82
CA MET A 138 -13.65 5.38 -7.89
C MET A 138 -14.59 4.20 -7.61
N THR A 139 -14.69 3.78 -6.35
CA THR A 139 -15.38 2.53 -5.99
C THR A 139 -16.73 2.76 -5.34
N LEU A 140 -17.01 3.96 -4.85
CA LEU A 140 -18.16 4.33 -4.01
C LEU A 140 -18.22 3.50 -2.70
N LYS A 141 -17.08 2.99 -2.23
CA LYS A 141 -16.93 2.26 -0.98
C LYS A 141 -16.07 3.07 -0.03
N ASN A 142 -16.34 2.98 1.27
CA ASN A 142 -15.57 3.66 2.31
C ASN A 142 -14.20 3.00 2.52
N VAL A 143 -13.16 3.79 2.67
CA VAL A 143 -11.85 3.32 3.14
C VAL A 143 -11.88 3.33 4.67
N LYS A 144 -11.76 2.17 5.28
CA LYS A 144 -11.82 1.99 6.74
C LYS A 144 -10.45 1.98 7.42
N GLU A 145 -9.40 1.67 6.67
CA GLU A 145 -8.03 1.60 7.18
C GLU A 145 -7.05 2.12 6.15
N GLU A 146 -6.12 2.93 6.62
CA GLU A 146 -4.95 3.41 5.88
C GLU A 146 -3.71 2.90 6.60
N VAL A 147 -2.90 2.08 5.94
CA VAL A 147 -1.79 1.33 6.53
C VAL A 147 -0.49 1.60 5.79
N ILE A 148 0.58 1.82 6.53
CA ILE A 148 1.95 1.78 6.01
C ILE A 148 2.59 0.50 6.52
N TYR A 149 3.16 -0.31 5.63
CA TYR A 149 4.08 -1.36 6.04
C TYR A 149 5.53 -0.91 5.90
N SER A 150 6.24 -0.87 7.01
CA SER A 150 7.65 -0.51 7.04
C SER A 150 8.53 -1.75 6.98
N PHE A 151 9.26 -1.94 5.89
CA PHE A 151 10.24 -3.02 5.79
C PHE A 151 11.44 -2.83 6.71
N THR A 152 11.78 -1.58 7.04
CA THR A 152 12.88 -1.26 7.97
C THR A 152 12.53 -1.64 9.41
N LEU A 153 11.29 -1.40 9.83
CA LEU A 153 10.83 -1.72 11.17
C LEU A 153 10.23 -3.14 11.25
N GLY A 154 9.83 -3.71 10.13
CA GLY A 154 9.13 -5.00 10.07
C GLY A 154 7.72 -4.95 10.66
N GLU A 155 7.04 -3.80 10.59
CA GLU A 155 5.74 -3.61 11.26
C GLU A 155 4.72 -2.88 10.39
N GLU A 156 3.45 -3.10 10.72
CA GLU A 156 2.29 -2.40 10.20
C GLU A 156 2.03 -1.15 11.04
N ILE A 157 1.84 -0.01 10.39
CA ILE A 157 1.59 1.28 11.01
C ILE A 157 0.24 1.77 10.51
N LEU A 158 -0.76 1.72 11.38
CA LEU A 158 -2.09 2.21 11.08
C LEU A 158 -2.13 3.73 11.22
N LEU A 159 -2.64 4.42 10.22
CA LEU A 159 -2.93 5.83 10.31
C LEU A 159 -4.23 6.01 11.09
N VAL A 160 -4.17 6.78 12.18
CA VAL A 160 -5.34 7.10 13.01
C VAL A 160 -5.87 8.46 12.59
N ASP A 161 -7.19 8.61 12.48
CA ASP A 161 -7.83 9.90 12.31
C ASP A 161 -7.38 10.92 13.34
N GLN A 162 -7.35 12.22 12.96
CA GLN A 162 -7.03 13.31 13.88
C GLN A 162 -7.97 13.40 15.11
N GLU A 163 -9.05 12.62 15.13
CA GLU A 163 -9.98 12.53 16.26
C GLU A 163 -9.63 11.45 17.29
N GLY A 164 -8.54 10.68 17.10
CA GLY A 164 -8.04 9.72 18.09
C GLY A 164 -9.00 8.57 18.39
N ARG A 165 -9.90 8.24 17.50
CA ARG A 165 -10.77 7.07 17.65
C ARG A 165 -10.06 5.82 17.12
N LEU A 166 -9.50 5.06 18.06
CA LEU A 166 -9.35 3.63 17.89
C LEU A 166 -10.76 3.05 17.81
N GLU A 167 -11.26 2.80 16.63
CA GLU A 167 -12.42 1.92 16.52
C GLU A 167 -11.95 0.50 16.88
N LYS A 168 -12.66 -0.09 17.85
CA LYS A 168 -12.40 -1.38 18.48
C LYS A 168 -12.62 -2.54 17.53
#